data_bb278315ee16dc47fb21c9433260b458
#
_entry.id   bb278315ee16dc47fb21c9433260b458
#
_cell.length_a   1.000
_cell.length_b   1.000
_cell.length_c   1.000
_cell.angle_alpha   90.00
_cell.angle_beta   90.00
_cell.angle_gamma   90.00
#
_symmetry.space_group_name_H-M   'P 1'
#
loop_
_entity.id
_entity.type
_entity.pdbx_description
1 polymer ?
#
loop_
_entity_poly.entity_id
_entity_poly.type
_entity_poly.pdbx_seq_one_letter_code
_entity_poly.pdbx_strand_id
1 'polypeptide(L)'
;MLRRSPVPPARPVVPRGWWAAVVLLLGVLLVSLGVGVGIPYAKKAGWSLLGVAGGLALVIGLLLLALAVVGLARSIRGWWRLVVLPLAVVAALVLVYVLAVPFAVTTVPPTEAGRTPEAVGLDHREVRFPTRDGVELAASYVPSGNGAAVVLQHGSGSTRSSVVDQAAVLAAHGYGVLLLDARGHGDSGGRAMDWGWHGDEDVAAAVTFLEAQPEVTRGRIAAVGLSMGGEEALGAAAADDRVRAVVAEGAMGRGAFDLGWLPDVYGWRGTVTAAAKWLQTWLVELLSDAQRPVALRQAVGAAAPVLLVTAGDRPDEQHAAEVLRRAAPDRVEVWVVPGSSHTGGLRTAPQEWEARVVGFLDEALS
;
A
#
# COMPACT_ATOMS: atom_id res chain seq x y z
N MET A 1 -67.82 41.21 6.84
CA MET A 1 -66.95 40.04 6.92
C MET A 1 -66.10 39.93 5.65
N LEU A 2 -64.86 40.43 5.67
CA LEU A 2 -63.98 40.39 4.52
C LEU A 2 -63.18 39.03 4.61
N ARG A 3 -63.46 38.15 3.66
CA ARG A 3 -62.70 36.89 3.52
C ARG A 3 -61.25 37.22 3.12
N ARG A 4 -60.24 36.91 4.00
CA ARG A 4 -58.84 36.94 3.63
C ARG A 4 -58.57 35.75 2.71
N SER A 5 -58.10 36.03 1.51
CA SER A 5 -57.63 35.03 0.57
C SER A 5 -56.40 34.30 1.18
N PRO A 6 -56.23 32.94 1.08
CA PRO A 6 -55.11 32.26 1.58
C PRO A 6 -53.84 32.68 0.82
N VAL A 7 -52.79 33.05 1.54
CA VAL A 7 -51.47 33.33 0.99
C VAL A 7 -50.91 32.00 0.44
N PRO A 8 -50.57 31.95 -0.85
CA PRO A 8 -49.97 30.71 -1.40
C PRO A 8 -48.64 30.38 -0.68
N PRO A 9 -48.35 29.09 -0.46
CA PRO A 9 -47.08 28.69 0.19
C PRO A 9 -45.90 29.20 -0.62
N ALA A 10 -44.95 29.82 0.09
CA ALA A 10 -43.71 30.29 -0.52
C ALA A 10 -43.01 29.13 -1.22
N ARG A 11 -42.78 29.23 -2.52
CA ARG A 11 -41.99 28.25 -3.27
C ARG A 11 -40.56 28.24 -2.71
N PRO A 12 -39.95 27.07 -2.45
CA PRO A 12 -38.58 27.01 -1.99
C PRO A 12 -37.67 27.68 -3.02
N VAL A 13 -36.95 28.72 -2.59
CA VAL A 13 -35.98 29.43 -3.44
C VAL A 13 -34.75 28.53 -3.49
N VAL A 14 -34.66 27.66 -4.48
CA VAL A 14 -33.43 26.88 -4.75
C VAL A 14 -32.34 27.85 -5.21
N PRO A 15 -31.20 27.96 -4.53
CA PRO A 15 -30.12 28.87 -4.92
C PRO A 15 -29.69 28.62 -6.37
N ARG A 16 -29.54 29.70 -7.15
CA ARG A 16 -29.05 29.61 -8.54
C ARG A 16 -27.60 29.09 -8.57
N GLY A 17 -27.35 27.81 -8.66
CA GLY A 17 -26.00 27.27 -8.70
C GLY A 17 -25.83 25.91 -7.98
N TRP A 18 -26.88 25.45 -7.28
CA TRP A 18 -26.83 24.13 -6.62
C TRP A 18 -26.48 22.99 -7.60
N TRP A 19 -26.97 23.07 -8.85
CA TRP A 19 -26.65 22.10 -9.90
C TRP A 19 -25.15 22.08 -10.23
N ALA A 20 -24.46 23.25 -10.19
CA ALA A 20 -23.03 23.32 -10.45
C ALA A 20 -22.22 22.61 -9.36
N ALA A 21 -22.68 22.65 -8.10
CA ALA A 21 -22.08 21.91 -7.01
C ALA A 21 -22.28 20.39 -7.18
N VAL A 22 -23.48 19.95 -7.58
CA VAL A 22 -23.74 18.53 -7.87
C VAL A 22 -22.89 18.04 -9.03
N VAL A 23 -22.82 18.81 -10.13
CA VAL A 23 -21.99 18.47 -11.30
C VAL A 23 -20.51 18.44 -10.93
N LEU A 24 -20.05 19.35 -10.05
CA LEU A 24 -18.67 19.34 -9.51
C LEU A 24 -18.38 18.03 -8.76
N LEU A 25 -19.25 17.64 -7.84
CA LEU A 25 -19.07 16.42 -7.05
C LEU A 25 -19.08 15.15 -7.91
N LEU A 26 -20.00 15.06 -8.88
CA LEU A 26 -20.02 13.97 -9.85
C LEU A 26 -18.74 13.94 -10.72
N GLY A 27 -18.29 15.11 -11.17
CA GLY A 27 -17.05 15.25 -11.93
C GLY A 27 -15.83 14.80 -11.11
N VAL A 28 -15.73 15.22 -9.85
CA VAL A 28 -14.69 14.78 -8.92
C VAL A 28 -14.71 13.26 -8.75
N LEU A 29 -15.88 12.66 -8.51
CA LEU A 29 -15.99 11.21 -8.33
C LEU A 29 -15.52 10.44 -9.58
N LEU A 30 -15.99 10.85 -10.76
CA LEU A 30 -15.63 10.20 -12.01
C LEU A 30 -14.14 10.38 -12.36
N VAL A 31 -13.56 11.56 -12.10
CA VAL A 31 -12.11 11.77 -12.25
C VAL A 31 -11.34 10.89 -11.27
N SER A 32 -11.80 10.77 -10.03
CA SER A 32 -11.16 9.93 -9.02
C SER A 32 -11.16 8.46 -9.41
N LEU A 33 -12.27 7.95 -9.96
CA LEU A 33 -12.35 6.59 -10.52
C LEU A 33 -11.42 6.42 -11.72
N GLY A 34 -11.41 7.40 -12.62
CA GLY A 34 -10.52 7.38 -13.78
C GLY A 34 -9.04 7.38 -13.40
N VAL A 35 -8.65 8.19 -12.40
CA VAL A 35 -7.27 8.27 -11.91
C VAL A 35 -6.91 7.03 -11.08
N GLY A 36 -7.77 6.60 -10.16
CA GLY A 36 -7.49 5.50 -9.24
C GLY A 36 -7.58 4.11 -9.89
N VAL A 37 -8.49 3.90 -10.83
CA VAL A 37 -8.70 2.61 -11.50
C VAL A 37 -8.32 2.69 -12.98
N GLY A 38 -8.86 3.65 -13.72
CA GLY A 38 -8.73 3.72 -15.18
C GLY A 38 -7.29 3.79 -15.65
N ILE A 39 -6.50 4.73 -15.12
CA ILE A 39 -5.09 4.90 -15.52
C ILE A 39 -4.24 3.68 -15.17
N PRO A 40 -4.28 3.11 -13.93
CA PRO A 40 -3.55 1.89 -13.61
C PRO A 40 -3.90 0.71 -14.51
N TYR A 41 -5.20 0.47 -14.74
CA TYR A 41 -5.64 -0.63 -15.63
C TYR A 41 -5.21 -0.41 -17.08
N ALA A 42 -5.35 0.79 -17.64
CA ALA A 42 -4.91 1.08 -18.99
C ALA A 42 -3.40 0.85 -19.19
N LYS A 43 -2.59 1.13 -18.15
CA LYS A 43 -1.13 0.92 -18.19
C LYS A 43 -0.71 -0.54 -18.03
N LYS A 44 -1.41 -1.33 -17.20
CA LYS A 44 -0.99 -2.68 -16.82
C LYS A 44 -1.80 -3.79 -17.49
N ALA A 45 -3.11 -3.59 -17.70
CA ALA A 45 -4.04 -4.56 -18.26
C ALA A 45 -4.56 -4.15 -19.65
N GLY A 46 -4.03 -3.09 -20.25
CA GLY A 46 -4.40 -2.62 -21.60
C GLY A 46 -5.89 -2.27 -21.71
N TRP A 47 -6.51 -2.68 -22.84
CA TRP A 47 -7.92 -2.44 -23.16
C TRP A 47 -8.90 -3.35 -22.41
N SER A 48 -8.67 -3.60 -21.14
CA SER A 48 -9.62 -4.32 -20.28
C SER A 48 -10.90 -3.51 -20.06
N LEU A 49 -11.99 -4.20 -19.66
CA LEU A 49 -13.27 -3.54 -19.38
C LEU A 49 -13.12 -2.41 -18.35
N LEU A 50 -12.36 -2.64 -17.27
CA LEU A 50 -12.11 -1.64 -16.22
C LEU A 50 -11.20 -0.50 -16.72
N GLY A 51 -10.22 -0.79 -17.57
CA GLY A 51 -9.38 0.23 -18.21
C GLY A 51 -10.20 1.17 -19.09
N VAL A 52 -11.07 0.62 -19.95
CA VAL A 52 -11.95 1.39 -20.83
C VAL A 52 -12.99 2.17 -20.03
N ALA A 53 -13.68 1.52 -19.07
CA ALA A 53 -14.68 2.18 -18.23
C ALA A 53 -14.08 3.30 -17.40
N GLY A 54 -12.90 3.08 -16.82
CA GLY A 54 -12.17 4.09 -16.07
C GLY A 54 -11.68 5.26 -16.95
N GLY A 55 -11.23 4.97 -18.16
CA GLY A 55 -10.87 5.99 -19.17
C GLY A 55 -12.07 6.86 -19.55
N LEU A 56 -13.23 6.25 -19.80
CA LEU A 56 -14.49 6.97 -20.06
C LEU A 56 -14.91 7.81 -18.84
N ALA A 57 -14.81 7.24 -17.63
CA ALA A 57 -15.09 7.98 -16.40
C ALA A 57 -14.20 9.22 -16.28
N LEU A 58 -12.90 9.10 -16.56
CA LEU A 58 -11.97 10.23 -16.56
C LEU A 58 -12.39 11.33 -17.54
N VAL A 59 -12.68 10.98 -18.80
CA VAL A 59 -13.08 11.95 -19.81
C VAL A 59 -14.40 12.64 -19.44
N ILE A 60 -15.43 11.87 -19.08
CA ILE A 60 -16.72 12.41 -18.67
C ILE A 60 -16.55 13.27 -17.43
N GLY A 61 -15.77 12.82 -16.44
CA GLY A 61 -15.50 13.58 -15.22
C GLY A 61 -14.85 14.94 -15.49
N LEU A 62 -13.85 15.00 -16.39
CA LEU A 62 -13.21 16.25 -16.80
C LEU A 62 -14.18 17.20 -17.50
N LEU A 63 -15.05 16.68 -18.36
CA LEU A 63 -16.10 17.48 -19.00
C LEU A 63 -17.10 18.06 -17.98
N LEU A 64 -17.50 17.25 -16.98
CA LEU A 64 -18.37 17.70 -15.89
C LEU A 64 -17.67 18.75 -15.02
N LEU A 65 -16.40 18.61 -14.71
CA LEU A 65 -15.64 19.63 -13.98
C LEU A 65 -15.58 20.95 -14.76
N ALA A 66 -15.32 20.90 -16.05
CA ALA A 66 -15.34 22.09 -16.90
C ALA A 66 -16.73 22.76 -16.90
N LEU A 67 -17.80 21.97 -17.02
CA LEU A 67 -19.18 22.46 -16.97
C LEU A 67 -19.50 23.08 -15.60
N ALA A 68 -19.08 22.47 -14.50
CA ALA A 68 -19.24 22.98 -13.14
C ALA A 68 -18.53 24.32 -12.94
N VAL A 69 -17.29 24.45 -13.41
CA VAL A 69 -16.54 25.72 -13.37
C VAL A 69 -17.27 26.83 -14.13
N VAL A 70 -17.77 26.54 -15.34
CA VAL A 70 -18.58 27.50 -16.11
C VAL A 70 -19.87 27.89 -15.37
N GLY A 71 -20.56 26.91 -14.78
CA GLY A 71 -21.75 27.12 -13.97
C GLY A 71 -21.48 28.00 -12.75
N LEU A 72 -20.43 27.71 -12.00
CA LEU A 72 -19.99 28.53 -10.87
C LEU A 72 -19.62 29.95 -11.31
N ALA A 73 -18.85 30.09 -12.38
CA ALA A 73 -18.43 31.38 -12.91
C ALA A 73 -19.64 32.26 -13.32
N ARG A 74 -20.73 31.65 -13.83
CA ARG A 74 -21.98 32.37 -14.17
C ARG A 74 -22.80 32.71 -12.94
N SER A 75 -22.68 31.94 -11.86
CA SER A 75 -23.44 32.15 -10.61
C SER A 75 -22.84 33.20 -9.70
N ILE A 76 -21.53 33.42 -9.78
CA ILE A 76 -20.75 34.32 -8.93
C ILE A 76 -20.62 35.67 -9.64
N ARG A 77 -20.79 36.78 -8.91
CA ARG A 77 -20.71 38.15 -9.45
C ARG A 77 -19.41 38.86 -9.03
N GLY A 78 -18.93 39.67 -9.95
CA GLY A 78 -17.80 40.58 -9.70
C GLY A 78 -16.48 39.86 -9.40
N TRP A 79 -15.66 40.48 -8.55
CA TRP A 79 -14.31 40.04 -8.19
C TRP A 79 -14.28 38.72 -7.40
N TRP A 80 -15.40 38.32 -6.77
CA TRP A 80 -15.49 37.03 -6.06
C TRP A 80 -15.16 35.82 -6.94
N ARG A 81 -15.31 35.94 -8.26
CA ARG A 81 -14.87 34.89 -9.20
C ARG A 81 -13.37 34.57 -9.06
N LEU A 82 -12.55 35.61 -8.82
CA LEU A 82 -11.09 35.45 -8.68
C LEU A 82 -10.68 34.72 -7.40
N VAL A 83 -11.58 34.62 -6.43
CA VAL A 83 -11.34 33.90 -5.17
C VAL A 83 -12.00 32.53 -5.19
N VAL A 84 -13.28 32.46 -5.52
CA VAL A 84 -14.08 31.23 -5.41
C VAL A 84 -13.68 30.17 -6.45
N LEU A 85 -13.36 30.57 -7.69
CA LEU A 85 -12.99 29.60 -8.72
C LEU A 85 -11.65 28.90 -8.42
N PRO A 86 -10.57 29.61 -8.07
CA PRO A 86 -9.34 28.93 -7.67
C PRO A 86 -9.52 28.04 -6.44
N LEU A 87 -10.28 28.48 -5.43
CA LEU A 87 -10.57 27.66 -4.25
C LEU A 87 -11.36 26.41 -4.61
N ALA A 88 -12.35 26.50 -5.50
CA ALA A 88 -13.11 25.36 -5.97
C ALA A 88 -12.24 24.36 -6.74
N VAL A 89 -11.31 24.85 -7.56
CA VAL A 89 -10.34 24.00 -8.28
C VAL A 89 -9.40 23.30 -7.29
N VAL A 90 -8.84 24.03 -6.34
CA VAL A 90 -7.97 23.42 -5.30
C VAL A 90 -8.74 22.39 -4.49
N ALA A 91 -9.97 22.70 -4.06
CA ALA A 91 -10.80 21.74 -3.34
C ALA A 91 -11.10 20.49 -4.17
N ALA A 92 -11.41 20.64 -5.47
CA ALA A 92 -11.62 19.52 -6.37
C ALA A 92 -10.36 18.65 -6.52
N LEU A 93 -9.19 19.24 -6.66
CA LEU A 93 -7.91 18.51 -6.73
C LEU A 93 -7.60 17.72 -5.44
N VAL A 94 -7.85 18.35 -4.29
CA VAL A 94 -7.71 17.68 -2.98
C VAL A 94 -8.69 16.51 -2.86
N LEU A 95 -9.95 16.71 -3.24
CA LEU A 95 -10.96 15.64 -3.22
C LEU A 95 -10.61 14.51 -4.19
N VAL A 96 -10.13 14.84 -5.40
CA VAL A 96 -9.65 13.81 -6.36
C VAL A 96 -8.52 13.00 -5.74
N TYR A 97 -7.52 13.64 -5.13
CA TYR A 97 -6.42 12.94 -4.45
C TYR A 97 -6.92 12.05 -3.32
N VAL A 98 -7.84 12.56 -2.48
CA VAL A 98 -8.39 11.82 -1.34
C VAL A 98 -9.19 10.60 -1.79
N LEU A 99 -9.98 10.70 -2.87
CA LEU A 99 -10.82 9.61 -3.35
C LEU A 99 -10.09 8.64 -4.29
N ALA A 100 -9.13 9.11 -5.11
CA ALA A 100 -8.45 8.25 -6.07
C ALA A 100 -7.56 7.20 -5.41
N VAL A 101 -6.90 7.53 -4.29
CA VAL A 101 -6.01 6.61 -3.58
C VAL A 101 -6.75 5.37 -3.04
N PRO A 102 -7.88 5.50 -2.30
CA PRO A 102 -8.67 4.33 -1.91
C PRO A 102 -9.10 3.45 -3.09
N PHE A 103 -9.56 4.03 -4.19
CA PHE A 103 -9.90 3.25 -5.38
C PHE A 103 -8.69 2.49 -5.95
N ALA A 104 -7.51 3.13 -5.97
CA ALA A 104 -6.30 2.51 -6.50
C ALA A 104 -5.82 1.32 -5.67
N VAL A 105 -5.91 1.40 -4.34
CA VAL A 105 -5.41 0.36 -3.44
C VAL A 105 -6.41 -0.79 -3.24
N THR A 106 -7.70 -0.52 -3.40
CA THR A 106 -8.76 -1.53 -3.30
C THR A 106 -9.15 -2.15 -4.64
N THR A 107 -8.56 -1.70 -5.76
CA THR A 107 -8.84 -2.23 -7.10
C THR A 107 -7.53 -2.27 -7.90
N VAL A 108 -6.72 -3.28 -7.64
CA VAL A 108 -5.40 -3.43 -8.28
C VAL A 108 -5.52 -4.11 -9.65
N PRO A 109 -4.92 -3.56 -10.71
CA PRO A 109 -4.90 -4.24 -12.00
C PRO A 109 -4.01 -5.47 -11.96
N PRO A 110 -4.39 -6.57 -12.62
CA PRO A 110 -3.51 -7.72 -12.76
C PRO A 110 -2.18 -7.28 -13.38
N THR A 111 -1.09 -7.75 -12.82
CA THR A 111 0.27 -7.48 -13.28
C THR A 111 0.94 -8.83 -13.46
N GLU A 112 1.39 -9.14 -14.66
CA GLU A 112 2.09 -10.39 -14.92
C GLU A 112 3.38 -10.46 -14.12
N ALA A 113 3.70 -11.65 -13.61
CA ALA A 113 5.01 -11.94 -13.05
C ALA A 113 6.03 -11.86 -14.20
N GLY A 114 7.07 -11.07 -14.01
CA GLY A 114 8.12 -10.90 -15.01
C GLY A 114 9.28 -11.87 -14.79
N ARG A 115 10.37 -11.35 -14.26
CA ARG A 115 11.60 -12.09 -13.95
C ARG A 115 11.37 -13.17 -12.90
N THR A 116 11.82 -14.40 -13.15
CA THR A 116 11.73 -15.54 -12.22
C THR A 116 13.07 -15.80 -11.54
N PRO A 117 13.14 -16.62 -10.47
CA PRO A 117 14.40 -17.03 -9.84
C PRO A 117 15.38 -17.72 -10.80
N GLU A 118 14.88 -18.41 -11.84
CA GLU A 118 15.70 -18.99 -12.90
C GLU A 118 16.57 -17.95 -13.62
N ALA A 119 16.11 -16.72 -13.76
CA ALA A 119 16.87 -15.63 -14.38
C ALA A 119 18.16 -15.27 -13.62
N VAL A 120 18.32 -15.72 -12.38
CA VAL A 120 19.51 -15.57 -11.54
C VAL A 120 20.14 -16.92 -11.20
N GLY A 121 19.76 -17.99 -11.92
CA GLY A 121 20.36 -19.31 -11.79
C GLY A 121 19.88 -20.12 -10.57
N LEU A 122 18.74 -19.76 -10.00
CA LEU A 122 18.16 -20.50 -8.87
C LEU A 122 17.16 -21.54 -9.36
N ASP A 123 17.38 -22.80 -8.95
CA ASP A 123 16.38 -23.85 -9.08
C ASP A 123 15.20 -23.54 -8.16
N HIS A 124 14.01 -23.55 -8.72
CA HIS A 124 12.78 -23.25 -7.97
C HIS A 124 11.61 -24.08 -8.47
N ARG A 125 10.52 -24.03 -7.75
CA ARG A 125 9.23 -24.57 -8.18
C ARG A 125 8.14 -23.54 -7.97
N GLU A 126 7.24 -23.42 -8.94
CA GLU A 126 6.03 -22.63 -8.79
C GLU A 126 5.06 -23.38 -7.88
N VAL A 127 4.53 -22.67 -6.90
CA VAL A 127 3.65 -23.26 -5.89
C VAL A 127 2.40 -22.42 -5.69
N ARG A 128 1.32 -23.09 -5.27
CA ARG A 128 0.06 -22.42 -4.89
C ARG A 128 -0.42 -23.00 -3.57
N PHE A 129 -0.98 -22.17 -2.73
CA PHE A 129 -1.53 -22.58 -1.45
C PHE A 129 -2.64 -21.61 -1.02
N PRO A 130 -3.67 -22.13 -0.32
CA PRO A 130 -4.77 -21.30 0.13
C PRO A 130 -4.43 -20.54 1.42
N THR A 131 -4.96 -19.34 1.54
CA THR A 131 -5.09 -18.63 2.81
C THR A 131 -6.27 -19.18 3.61
N ARG A 132 -6.40 -18.80 4.89
CA ARG A 132 -7.51 -19.24 5.73
C ARG A 132 -8.86 -18.73 5.23
N ASP A 133 -8.91 -17.56 4.62
CA ASP A 133 -10.11 -16.97 4.00
C ASP A 133 -10.38 -17.50 2.56
N GLY A 134 -9.58 -18.46 2.09
CA GLY A 134 -9.80 -19.19 0.84
C GLY A 134 -9.24 -18.52 -0.41
N VAL A 135 -8.41 -17.50 -0.28
CA VAL A 135 -7.68 -16.92 -1.41
C VAL A 135 -6.51 -17.83 -1.77
N GLU A 136 -6.37 -18.21 -3.04
CA GLU A 136 -5.22 -18.96 -3.54
C GLU A 136 -4.05 -18.01 -3.80
N LEU A 137 -2.94 -18.16 -3.08
CA LEU A 137 -1.71 -17.43 -3.30
C LEU A 137 -0.76 -18.21 -4.20
N ALA A 138 -0.02 -17.50 -5.04
CA ALA A 138 1.03 -18.02 -5.92
C ALA A 138 2.41 -17.55 -5.44
N ALA A 139 3.40 -18.42 -5.53
CA ALA A 139 4.77 -18.11 -5.16
C ALA A 139 5.77 -18.96 -5.95
N SER A 140 7.01 -18.46 -6.03
CA SER A 140 8.16 -19.25 -6.46
C SER A 140 8.95 -19.70 -5.24
N TYR A 141 9.14 -21.00 -5.05
CA TYR A 141 9.85 -21.56 -3.91
C TYR A 141 11.21 -22.10 -4.28
N VAL A 142 12.25 -21.56 -3.68
CA VAL A 142 13.64 -22.05 -3.71
C VAL A 142 13.87 -22.91 -2.47
N PRO A 143 14.24 -24.21 -2.59
CA PRO A 143 14.40 -25.10 -1.44
C PRO A 143 15.52 -24.68 -0.50
N SER A 144 15.37 -24.99 0.81
CA SER A 144 16.36 -24.68 1.82
C SER A 144 17.53 -25.67 1.79
N GLY A 145 18.75 -25.15 1.91
CA GLY A 145 19.96 -25.93 2.11
C GLY A 145 20.49 -25.92 3.55
N ASN A 146 20.05 -24.96 4.38
CA ASN A 146 20.53 -24.79 5.77
C ASN A 146 19.44 -25.03 6.84
N GLY A 147 18.24 -25.44 6.44
CA GLY A 147 17.10 -25.67 7.32
C GLY A 147 16.30 -24.42 7.71
N ALA A 148 16.76 -23.22 7.38
CA ALA A 148 16.01 -22.00 7.58
C ALA A 148 15.30 -21.55 6.30
N ALA A 149 14.20 -20.80 6.43
CA ALA A 149 13.45 -20.29 5.29
C ALA A 149 12.97 -18.86 5.49
N VAL A 150 12.72 -18.17 4.38
CA VAL A 150 12.28 -16.78 4.35
C VAL A 150 11.03 -16.65 3.47
N VAL A 151 9.98 -16.02 4.00
CA VAL A 151 8.89 -15.45 3.20
C VAL A 151 9.38 -14.11 2.68
N LEU A 152 9.51 -13.97 1.36
CA LEU A 152 10.04 -12.76 0.72
C LEU A 152 8.92 -12.04 -0.04
N GLN A 153 8.60 -10.79 0.37
CA GLN A 153 7.46 -10.02 -0.09
C GLN A 153 7.87 -8.76 -0.86
N HIS A 154 7.17 -8.51 -1.94
CA HIS A 154 7.33 -7.32 -2.78
C HIS A 154 6.55 -6.10 -2.26
N GLY A 155 6.87 -4.92 -2.80
CA GLY A 155 6.16 -3.67 -2.52
C GLY A 155 4.86 -3.52 -3.29
N SER A 156 4.06 -2.52 -2.92
CA SER A 156 2.77 -2.21 -3.53
C SER A 156 2.85 -2.05 -5.05
N GLY A 157 1.92 -2.68 -5.76
CA GLY A 157 1.80 -2.59 -7.21
C GLY A 157 2.90 -3.31 -8.00
N SER A 158 3.69 -4.16 -7.35
CA SER A 158 4.73 -5.00 -7.94
C SER A 158 4.33 -6.49 -7.94
N THR A 159 5.27 -7.39 -8.13
CA THR A 159 5.12 -8.84 -8.07
C THR A 159 6.37 -9.47 -7.47
N ARG A 160 6.35 -10.79 -7.22
CA ARG A 160 7.51 -11.57 -6.77
C ARG A 160 8.77 -11.36 -7.63
N SER A 161 8.62 -10.93 -8.88
CA SER A 161 9.75 -10.65 -9.78
C SER A 161 10.66 -9.52 -9.31
N SER A 162 10.16 -8.59 -8.51
CA SER A 162 10.93 -7.43 -8.03
C SER A 162 11.87 -7.76 -6.88
N VAL A 163 11.75 -8.93 -6.28
CA VAL A 163 12.56 -9.39 -5.14
C VAL A 163 13.49 -10.56 -5.49
N VAL A 164 13.65 -10.86 -6.77
CA VAL A 164 14.52 -11.96 -7.26
C VAL A 164 15.97 -11.76 -6.90
N ASP A 165 16.47 -10.51 -6.87
CA ASP A 165 17.86 -10.24 -6.49
C ASP A 165 18.11 -10.47 -4.99
N GLN A 166 17.14 -10.13 -4.12
CA GLN A 166 17.19 -10.47 -2.69
C GLN A 166 17.13 -11.98 -2.48
N ALA A 167 16.30 -12.67 -3.26
CA ALA A 167 16.23 -14.12 -3.21
C ALA A 167 17.56 -14.78 -3.59
N ALA A 168 18.27 -14.24 -4.60
CA ALA A 168 19.58 -14.76 -4.99
C ALA A 168 20.60 -14.67 -3.85
N VAL A 169 20.64 -13.54 -3.13
CA VAL A 169 21.52 -13.37 -1.98
C VAL A 169 21.17 -14.38 -0.87
N LEU A 170 19.89 -14.46 -0.48
CA LEU A 170 19.46 -15.35 0.59
C LEU A 170 19.71 -16.84 0.26
N ALA A 171 19.39 -17.24 -0.98
CA ALA A 171 19.61 -18.62 -1.44
C ALA A 171 21.11 -18.98 -1.50
N ALA A 172 22.00 -18.05 -1.83
CA ALA A 172 23.44 -18.26 -1.80
C ALA A 172 23.96 -18.62 -0.40
N HIS A 173 23.25 -18.20 0.67
CA HIS A 173 23.53 -18.56 2.07
C HIS A 173 22.73 -19.77 2.55
N GLY A 174 22.08 -20.49 1.63
CA GLY A 174 21.37 -21.74 1.91
C GLY A 174 19.96 -21.57 2.46
N TYR A 175 19.44 -20.36 2.58
CA TYR A 175 18.05 -20.14 2.98
C TYR A 175 17.08 -20.68 1.92
N GLY A 176 16.03 -21.37 2.35
CA GLY A 176 14.85 -21.55 1.51
C GLY A 176 14.16 -20.19 1.31
N VAL A 177 13.74 -19.87 0.10
CA VAL A 177 13.11 -18.58 -0.18
C VAL A 177 11.78 -18.77 -0.89
N LEU A 178 10.71 -18.27 -0.27
CA LEU A 178 9.37 -18.25 -0.86
C LEU A 178 9.08 -16.81 -1.34
N LEU A 179 9.30 -16.58 -2.64
CA LEU A 179 8.98 -15.31 -3.28
C LEU A 179 7.46 -15.24 -3.51
N LEU A 180 6.76 -14.50 -2.68
CA LEU A 180 5.29 -14.46 -2.65
C LEU A 180 4.74 -13.35 -3.56
N ASP A 181 3.76 -13.66 -4.39
CA ASP A 181 2.87 -12.64 -4.91
C ASP A 181 1.80 -12.34 -3.86
N ALA A 182 1.73 -11.12 -3.37
CA ALA A 182 0.67 -10.67 -2.48
C ALA A 182 -0.71 -10.81 -3.18
N ARG A 183 -1.77 -10.99 -2.40
CA ARG A 183 -3.13 -11.12 -3.00
C ARG A 183 -3.45 -9.96 -3.95
N GLY A 184 -4.14 -10.27 -5.05
CA GLY A 184 -4.45 -9.33 -6.12
C GLY A 184 -3.26 -8.93 -7.00
N HIS A 185 -2.09 -9.53 -6.82
CA HIS A 185 -0.88 -9.27 -7.60
C HIS A 185 -0.35 -10.55 -8.25
N GLY A 186 0.40 -10.38 -9.34
CA GLY A 186 0.99 -11.49 -10.07
C GLY A 186 -0.03 -12.57 -10.42
N ASP A 187 0.31 -13.81 -10.04
CA ASP A 187 -0.53 -15.00 -10.27
C ASP A 187 -1.39 -15.36 -9.03
N SER A 188 -1.34 -14.57 -7.96
CA SER A 188 -2.18 -14.77 -6.78
C SER A 188 -3.61 -14.34 -7.02
N GLY A 189 -4.54 -15.08 -6.39
CA GLY A 189 -5.96 -14.73 -6.33
C GLY A 189 -6.22 -13.47 -5.50
N GLY A 190 -7.50 -13.17 -5.32
CA GLY A 190 -7.94 -11.97 -4.60
C GLY A 190 -8.09 -10.76 -5.50
N ARG A 191 -8.57 -9.66 -4.93
CA ARG A 191 -8.91 -8.44 -5.66
C ARG A 191 -7.87 -7.34 -5.48
N ALA A 192 -7.33 -7.22 -4.28
CA ALA A 192 -6.45 -6.13 -3.89
C ALA A 192 -5.69 -6.48 -2.61
N MET A 193 -4.66 -5.73 -2.31
CA MET A 193 -3.86 -5.86 -1.09
C MET A 193 -4.29 -4.88 0.02
N ASP A 194 -5.14 -3.89 -0.30
CA ASP A 194 -5.74 -2.94 0.64
C ASP A 194 -4.71 -2.32 1.63
N TRP A 195 -3.59 -1.77 1.10
CA TRP A 195 -2.42 -1.31 1.87
C TRP A 195 -1.74 -2.40 2.72
N GLY A 196 -1.76 -3.65 2.29
CA GLY A 196 -1.20 -4.76 3.05
C GLY A 196 -2.02 -5.18 4.27
N TRP A 197 -3.31 -4.81 4.33
CA TRP A 197 -4.15 -5.17 5.47
C TRP A 197 -4.47 -6.66 5.54
N HIS A 198 -4.36 -7.37 4.42
CA HIS A 198 -4.46 -8.82 4.38
C HIS A 198 -3.12 -9.54 4.64
N GLY A 199 -2.01 -8.79 4.71
CA GLY A 199 -0.66 -9.37 4.75
C GLY A 199 -0.41 -10.29 5.93
N ASP A 200 -1.01 -10.02 7.10
CA ASP A 200 -0.88 -10.87 8.29
C ASP A 200 -1.39 -12.29 8.00
N GLU A 201 -2.48 -12.43 7.22
CA GLU A 201 -3.06 -13.71 6.84
C GLU A 201 -2.31 -14.38 5.69
N ASP A 202 -1.86 -13.60 4.71
CA ASP A 202 -1.09 -14.10 3.56
C ASP A 202 0.27 -14.67 3.99
N VAL A 203 0.97 -13.97 4.89
CA VAL A 203 2.24 -14.46 5.46
C VAL A 203 2.03 -15.68 6.33
N ALA A 204 0.96 -15.74 7.13
CA ALA A 204 0.64 -16.93 7.94
C ALA A 204 0.40 -18.17 7.06
N ALA A 205 -0.25 -18.02 5.91
CA ALA A 205 -0.41 -19.10 4.93
C ALA A 205 0.94 -19.50 4.31
N ALA A 206 1.79 -18.53 3.97
CA ALA A 206 3.14 -18.76 3.45
C ALA A 206 4.04 -19.50 4.47
N VAL A 207 3.97 -19.12 5.74
CA VAL A 207 4.67 -19.83 6.85
C VAL A 207 4.17 -21.27 6.98
N THR A 208 2.86 -21.48 6.89
CA THR A 208 2.28 -22.84 6.93
C THR A 208 2.76 -23.69 5.75
N PHE A 209 2.86 -23.12 4.56
CA PHE A 209 3.47 -23.79 3.41
C PHE A 209 4.93 -24.15 3.67
N LEU A 210 5.74 -23.23 4.21
CA LEU A 210 7.16 -23.46 4.49
C LEU A 210 7.38 -24.54 5.55
N GLU A 211 6.58 -24.56 6.64
CA GLU A 211 6.64 -25.60 7.66
C GLU A 211 6.32 -27.01 7.16
N ALA A 212 5.57 -27.11 6.06
CA ALA A 212 5.27 -28.39 5.43
C ALA A 212 6.41 -28.91 4.52
N GLN A 213 7.46 -28.12 4.28
CA GLN A 213 8.61 -28.56 3.47
C GLN A 213 9.57 -29.40 4.31
N PRO A 214 9.99 -30.58 3.83
CA PRO A 214 10.84 -31.49 4.61
C PRO A 214 12.23 -30.93 4.94
N GLU A 215 12.72 -29.99 4.12
CA GLU A 215 14.00 -29.32 4.28
C GLU A 215 13.94 -28.08 5.20
N VAL A 216 12.74 -27.68 5.69
CA VAL A 216 12.60 -26.52 6.58
C VAL A 216 12.42 -26.98 8.02
N THR A 217 13.26 -26.50 8.90
CA THR A 217 13.18 -26.75 10.34
C THR A 217 12.15 -25.83 10.99
N ARG A 218 11.20 -26.39 11.74
CA ARG A 218 10.24 -25.59 12.50
C ARG A 218 10.92 -24.59 13.42
N GLY A 219 10.41 -23.37 13.47
CA GLY A 219 10.98 -22.29 14.27
C GLY A 219 12.16 -21.58 13.63
N ARG A 220 12.49 -21.88 12.36
CA ARG A 220 13.56 -21.22 11.59
C ARG A 220 13.02 -20.52 10.34
N ILE A 221 11.91 -19.77 10.52
CA ILE A 221 11.28 -19.02 9.44
C ILE A 221 11.31 -17.52 9.77
N ALA A 222 11.75 -16.72 8.80
CA ALA A 222 11.72 -15.27 8.85
C ALA A 222 10.82 -14.69 7.76
N ALA A 223 10.44 -13.41 7.91
CA ALA A 223 9.79 -12.63 6.87
C ALA A 223 10.70 -11.47 6.46
N VAL A 224 10.91 -11.31 5.17
CA VAL A 224 11.68 -10.21 4.56
C VAL A 224 10.77 -9.50 3.56
N GLY A 225 10.66 -8.17 3.64
CA GLY A 225 9.77 -7.46 2.75
C GLY A 225 10.24 -6.06 2.40
N LEU A 226 9.82 -5.63 1.21
CA LEU A 226 10.12 -4.31 0.66
C LEU A 226 8.86 -3.43 0.72
N SER A 227 8.98 -2.19 1.26
CA SER A 227 7.87 -1.23 1.33
C SER A 227 6.67 -1.85 2.05
N MET A 228 5.52 -1.92 1.39
CA MET A 228 4.32 -2.57 1.91
C MET A 228 4.57 -4.02 2.34
N GLY A 229 5.37 -4.82 1.59
CA GLY A 229 5.75 -6.18 2.02
C GLY A 229 6.51 -6.19 3.35
N GLY A 230 7.30 -5.16 3.65
CA GLY A 230 7.93 -4.99 4.97
C GLY A 230 6.91 -4.65 6.07
N GLU A 231 5.90 -3.87 5.75
CA GLU A 231 4.80 -3.56 6.67
C GLU A 231 3.93 -4.79 6.96
N GLU A 232 3.70 -5.63 5.95
CA GLU A 232 3.02 -6.92 6.08
C GLU A 232 3.83 -7.90 6.95
N ALA A 233 5.14 -7.99 6.71
CA ALA A 233 6.04 -8.83 7.50
C ALA A 233 6.03 -8.44 8.99
N LEU A 234 6.03 -7.14 9.30
CA LEU A 234 5.93 -6.62 10.68
C LEU A 234 4.61 -7.00 11.35
N GLY A 235 3.50 -6.85 10.63
CA GLY A 235 2.18 -7.23 11.14
C GLY A 235 2.05 -8.72 11.37
N ALA A 236 2.50 -9.51 10.41
CA ALA A 236 2.48 -10.96 10.49
C ALA A 236 3.28 -11.50 11.67
N ALA A 237 4.49 -10.98 11.91
CA ALA A 237 5.32 -11.40 13.04
C ALA A 237 4.73 -11.03 14.41
N ALA A 238 3.84 -10.04 14.46
CA ALA A 238 3.10 -9.72 15.68
C ALA A 238 1.89 -10.65 15.91
N ALA A 239 1.35 -11.23 14.83
CA ALA A 239 0.17 -12.09 14.86
C ALA A 239 0.53 -13.59 14.88
N ASP A 240 1.73 -13.97 14.43
CA ASP A 240 2.17 -15.37 14.26
C ASP A 240 3.60 -15.54 14.79
N ASP A 241 3.74 -16.22 15.94
CA ASP A 241 5.02 -16.48 16.63
C ASP A 241 5.95 -17.45 15.88
N ARG A 242 5.47 -18.08 14.83
CA ARG A 242 6.28 -18.90 13.91
C ARG A 242 7.23 -18.04 13.07
N VAL A 243 6.95 -16.75 12.88
CA VAL A 243 7.86 -15.78 12.27
C VAL A 243 8.87 -15.34 13.32
N ARG A 244 10.12 -15.78 13.19
CA ARG A 244 11.17 -15.64 14.19
C ARG A 244 12.08 -14.42 14.01
N ALA A 245 12.03 -13.79 12.84
CA ALA A 245 12.76 -12.56 12.53
C ALA A 245 12.06 -11.79 11.41
N VAL A 246 12.23 -10.47 11.40
CA VAL A 246 11.72 -9.62 10.33
C VAL A 246 12.80 -8.71 9.79
N VAL A 247 12.94 -8.65 8.47
CA VAL A 247 13.69 -7.58 7.79
C VAL A 247 12.69 -6.77 6.96
N ALA A 248 12.53 -5.49 7.28
CA ALA A 248 11.60 -4.60 6.59
C ALA A 248 12.35 -3.40 5.99
N GLU A 249 12.43 -3.35 4.66
CA GLU A 249 13.08 -2.26 3.94
C GLU A 249 12.04 -1.26 3.43
N GLY A 250 12.15 0.02 3.85
CA GLY A 250 11.29 1.09 3.41
C GLY A 250 9.87 1.07 4.01
N ALA A 251 9.65 0.40 5.14
CA ALA A 251 8.36 0.37 5.83
C ALA A 251 8.07 1.72 6.51
N MET A 252 6.86 2.28 6.27
CA MET A 252 6.44 3.56 6.84
C MET A 252 5.09 3.51 7.56
N GLY A 253 4.14 2.71 7.08
CA GLY A 253 2.84 2.56 7.73
C GLY A 253 1.70 2.10 6.83
N ARG A 254 0.79 1.31 7.40
CA ARG A 254 -0.37 0.68 6.73
C ARG A 254 -1.64 1.54 6.72
N GLY A 255 -1.54 2.78 7.20
CA GLY A 255 -2.67 3.70 7.25
C GLY A 255 -2.38 4.93 8.09
N ALA A 256 -3.37 5.81 8.25
CA ALA A 256 -3.23 7.05 9.01
C ALA A 256 -2.83 6.83 10.48
N PHE A 257 -3.19 5.68 11.04
CA PHE A 257 -2.88 5.31 12.42
C PHE A 257 -1.37 5.09 12.66
N ASP A 258 -0.58 4.84 11.60
CA ASP A 258 0.89 4.74 11.66
C ASP A 258 1.59 6.08 11.34
N LEU A 259 0.88 7.03 10.71
CA LEU A 259 1.45 8.26 10.16
C LEU A 259 1.27 9.49 11.08
N GLY A 260 1.06 9.28 12.38
CA GLY A 260 0.91 10.37 13.35
C GLY A 260 2.13 11.29 13.48
N TRP A 261 3.27 10.85 12.98
CA TRP A 261 4.54 11.58 12.96
C TRP A 261 4.66 12.59 11.79
N LEU A 262 3.77 12.59 10.82
CA LEU A 262 3.84 13.51 9.66
C LEU A 262 3.98 14.99 10.04
N PRO A 263 3.30 15.52 11.07
CA PRO A 263 3.49 16.89 11.51
C PRO A 263 4.91 17.20 11.99
N ASP A 264 5.62 16.22 12.56
CA ASP A 264 6.99 16.39 13.09
C ASP A 264 7.98 16.62 11.94
N VAL A 265 7.77 15.97 10.80
CA VAL A 265 8.63 16.07 9.61
C VAL A 265 8.23 17.25 8.71
N TYR A 266 6.92 17.47 8.51
CA TYR A 266 6.40 18.39 7.50
C TYR A 266 5.63 19.60 8.08
N GLY A 267 5.59 19.78 9.41
CA GLY A 267 4.88 20.86 10.09
C GLY A 267 3.37 20.88 9.72
N TRP A 268 2.82 22.08 9.44
CA TRP A 268 1.41 22.23 9.10
C TRP A 268 0.99 21.44 7.84
N ARG A 269 1.89 21.24 6.88
CA ARG A 269 1.63 20.39 5.70
C ARG A 269 1.44 18.94 6.12
N GLY A 270 2.23 18.47 7.07
CA GLY A 270 2.07 17.13 7.67
C GLY A 270 0.72 16.97 8.35
N THR A 271 0.24 17.99 9.07
CA THR A 271 -1.10 17.98 9.70
C THR A 271 -2.20 17.85 8.65
N VAL A 272 -2.13 18.61 7.56
CA VAL A 272 -3.12 18.52 6.46
C VAL A 272 -3.05 17.15 5.78
N THR A 273 -1.83 16.64 5.54
CA THR A 273 -1.63 15.30 4.95
C THR A 273 -2.17 14.22 5.86
N ALA A 274 -1.93 14.30 7.17
CA ALA A 274 -2.47 13.35 8.14
C ALA A 274 -4.01 13.31 8.14
N ALA A 275 -4.66 14.48 8.08
CA ALA A 275 -6.12 14.56 7.97
C ALA A 275 -6.64 13.90 6.68
N ALA A 276 -5.99 14.15 5.53
CA ALA A 276 -6.31 13.49 4.27
C ALA A 276 -6.11 11.97 4.35
N LYS A 277 -5.03 11.51 4.99
CA LYS A 277 -4.74 10.09 5.22
C LYS A 277 -5.79 9.42 6.10
N TRP A 278 -6.30 10.09 7.12
CA TRP A 278 -7.41 9.57 7.94
C TRP A 278 -8.68 9.36 7.12
N LEU A 279 -9.02 10.31 6.24
CA LEU A 279 -10.16 10.15 5.35
C LEU A 279 -9.94 9.02 4.33
N GLN A 280 -8.73 8.89 3.78
CA GLN A 280 -8.37 7.78 2.89
C GLN A 280 -8.47 6.43 3.63
N THR A 281 -7.96 6.34 4.86
CA THR A 281 -8.04 5.12 5.69
C THR A 281 -9.49 4.70 5.94
N TRP A 282 -10.35 5.65 6.30
CA TRP A 282 -11.77 5.39 6.48
C TRP A 282 -12.44 4.92 5.18
N LEU A 283 -12.10 5.50 4.04
CA LEU A 283 -12.62 5.07 2.73
C LEU A 283 -12.11 3.67 2.35
N VAL A 284 -10.86 3.32 2.66
CA VAL A 284 -10.36 1.97 2.45
C VAL A 284 -11.14 0.98 3.31
N GLU A 285 -11.39 1.27 4.58
CA GLU A 285 -12.25 0.43 5.45
C GLU A 285 -13.66 0.21 4.87
N LEU A 286 -14.23 1.24 4.24
CA LEU A 286 -15.56 1.15 3.62
C LEU A 286 -15.55 0.31 2.33
N LEU A 287 -14.46 0.32 1.57
CA LEU A 287 -14.32 -0.32 0.26
C LEU A 287 -13.66 -1.70 0.32
N SER A 288 -12.95 -2.00 1.40
CA SER A 288 -12.25 -3.25 1.67
C SER A 288 -13.11 -4.21 2.47
N ASP A 289 -12.81 -5.50 2.34
CA ASP A 289 -13.27 -6.57 3.24
C ASP A 289 -12.21 -6.92 4.30
N ALA A 290 -11.02 -6.30 4.23
CA ALA A 290 -9.96 -6.47 5.20
C ALA A 290 -10.28 -5.78 6.53
N GLN A 291 -9.90 -6.41 7.63
CA GLN A 291 -9.91 -5.75 8.93
C GLN A 291 -8.73 -4.80 9.06
N ARG A 292 -8.94 -3.65 9.70
CA ARG A 292 -7.83 -2.74 10.02
C ARG A 292 -6.80 -3.46 10.88
N PRO A 293 -5.53 -3.57 10.43
CA PRO A 293 -4.49 -4.23 11.22
C PRO A 293 -4.08 -3.36 12.42
N VAL A 294 -3.35 -3.97 13.34
CA VAL A 294 -2.71 -3.24 14.44
C VAL A 294 -1.67 -2.25 13.91
N ALA A 295 -1.50 -1.13 14.59
CA ALA A 295 -0.48 -0.14 14.21
C ALA A 295 0.93 -0.75 14.30
N LEU A 296 1.81 -0.39 13.36
CA LEU A 296 3.17 -0.95 13.29
C LEU A 296 3.96 -0.76 14.59
N ARG A 297 3.78 0.40 15.27
CA ARG A 297 4.41 0.64 16.57
C ARG A 297 3.96 -0.32 17.69
N GLN A 298 2.76 -0.90 17.56
CA GLN A 298 2.28 -1.94 18.47
C GLN A 298 2.80 -3.31 17.99
N ALA A 299 2.81 -3.54 16.68
CA ALA A 299 3.31 -4.77 16.07
C ALA A 299 4.77 -5.04 16.45
N VAL A 300 5.67 -4.06 16.33
CA VAL A 300 7.09 -4.24 16.70
C VAL A 300 7.29 -4.57 18.17
N GLY A 301 6.38 -4.19 19.06
CA GLY A 301 6.42 -4.55 20.48
C GLY A 301 6.08 -6.01 20.76
N ALA A 302 5.30 -6.65 19.90
CA ALA A 302 4.89 -8.04 19.98
C ALA A 302 5.73 -8.96 19.07
N ALA A 303 6.33 -8.41 18.03
CA ALA A 303 7.10 -9.15 17.03
C ALA A 303 8.40 -9.76 17.58
N ALA A 304 8.95 -10.70 16.83
CA ALA A 304 10.31 -11.18 16.90
C ALA A 304 11.32 -10.03 16.65
N PRO A 305 12.64 -10.26 16.74
CA PRO A 305 13.66 -9.27 16.36
C PRO A 305 13.42 -8.69 14.98
N VAL A 306 13.64 -7.38 14.82
CA VAL A 306 13.34 -6.62 13.60
C VAL A 306 14.57 -5.84 13.15
N LEU A 307 14.96 -5.98 11.89
CA LEU A 307 15.90 -5.11 11.21
C LEU A 307 15.12 -4.20 10.24
N LEU A 308 15.09 -2.89 10.51
CA LEU A 308 14.56 -1.88 9.60
C LEU A 308 15.68 -1.33 8.73
N VAL A 309 15.53 -1.47 7.42
CA VAL A 309 16.43 -0.90 6.42
C VAL A 309 15.78 0.32 5.80
N THR A 310 16.42 1.48 5.88
CA THR A 310 15.86 2.76 5.40
C THR A 310 16.73 3.42 4.35
N ALA A 311 16.11 4.09 3.41
CA ALA A 311 16.80 4.85 2.40
C ALA A 311 17.43 6.14 2.96
N GLY A 312 18.71 6.38 2.64
CA GLY A 312 19.44 7.57 3.07
C GLY A 312 18.87 8.87 2.49
N ASP A 313 18.25 8.81 1.31
CA ASP A 313 17.66 9.95 0.63
C ASP A 313 16.19 10.22 1.03
N ARG A 314 15.66 9.47 2.03
CA ARG A 314 14.27 9.53 2.44
C ARG A 314 14.12 9.83 3.94
N PRO A 315 14.11 11.11 4.35
CA PRO A 315 13.96 11.50 5.75
C PRO A 315 12.67 11.01 6.41
N ASP A 316 11.61 10.82 5.63
CA ASP A 316 10.33 10.26 6.07
C ASP A 316 10.45 8.78 6.48
N GLU A 317 11.18 7.95 5.72
CA GLU A 317 11.47 6.56 6.10
C GLU A 317 12.30 6.46 7.37
N GLN A 318 13.35 7.28 7.46
CA GLN A 318 14.22 7.32 8.64
C GLN A 318 13.45 7.74 9.90
N HIS A 319 12.55 8.72 9.76
CA HIS A 319 11.72 9.16 10.87
C HIS A 319 10.72 8.08 11.30
N ALA A 320 10.05 7.42 10.33
CA ALA A 320 9.15 6.31 10.60
C ALA A 320 9.89 5.16 11.32
N ALA A 321 11.06 4.76 10.83
CA ALA A 321 11.88 3.72 11.45
C ALA A 321 12.30 4.09 12.89
N GLU A 322 12.67 5.35 13.14
CA GLU A 322 13.00 5.82 14.47
C GLU A 322 11.79 5.81 15.42
N VAL A 323 10.58 6.10 14.92
CA VAL A 323 9.34 5.96 15.71
C VAL A 323 9.11 4.50 16.11
N LEU A 324 9.34 3.55 15.20
CA LEU A 324 9.21 2.12 15.48
C LEU A 324 10.30 1.64 16.46
N ARG A 325 11.56 2.07 16.26
CA ARG A 325 12.67 1.73 17.17
C ARG A 325 12.42 2.22 18.60
N ARG A 326 11.89 3.43 18.77
CA ARG A 326 11.52 3.96 20.10
C ARG A 326 10.40 3.17 20.78
N ALA A 327 9.50 2.57 20.01
CA ALA A 327 8.43 1.73 20.55
C ALA A 327 8.93 0.38 21.08
N ALA A 328 10.03 -0.16 20.51
CA ALA A 328 10.63 -1.43 20.92
C ALA A 328 12.16 -1.40 20.77
N PRO A 329 12.88 -0.63 21.60
CA PRO A 329 14.33 -0.37 21.42
C PRO A 329 15.20 -1.62 21.55
N ASP A 330 14.75 -2.61 22.31
CA ASP A 330 15.47 -3.87 22.51
C ASP A 330 15.23 -4.91 21.40
N ARG A 331 14.34 -4.62 20.45
CA ARG A 331 13.92 -5.54 19.38
C ARG A 331 14.14 -5.00 17.99
N VAL A 332 14.25 -3.69 17.84
CA VAL A 332 14.31 -3.01 16.53
C VAL A 332 15.69 -2.41 16.34
N GLU A 333 16.41 -2.97 15.38
CA GLU A 333 17.62 -2.38 14.81
C GLU A 333 17.26 -1.54 13.59
N VAL A 334 17.92 -0.40 13.39
CA VAL A 334 17.75 0.45 12.21
C VAL A 334 19.07 0.61 11.49
N TRP A 335 19.05 0.30 10.20
CA TRP A 335 20.15 0.57 9.30
C TRP A 335 19.73 1.57 8.21
N VAL A 336 20.39 2.72 8.18
CA VAL A 336 20.23 3.73 7.13
C VAL A 336 21.25 3.47 6.04
N VAL A 337 20.81 3.24 4.80
CA VAL A 337 21.67 3.02 3.63
C VAL A 337 21.98 4.35 2.96
N PRO A 338 23.19 4.90 3.09
CA PRO A 338 23.54 6.22 2.53
C PRO A 338 23.35 6.23 1.00
N GLY A 339 22.74 7.31 0.47
CA GLY A 339 22.51 7.48 -0.98
C GLY A 339 21.51 6.51 -1.61
N SER A 340 20.84 5.69 -0.81
CA SER A 340 19.79 4.80 -1.31
C SER A 340 18.47 5.53 -1.49
N SER A 341 17.78 5.22 -2.58
CA SER A 341 16.36 5.53 -2.78
C SER A 341 15.48 4.49 -2.10
N HIS A 342 14.17 4.71 -2.07
CA HIS A 342 13.16 3.78 -1.54
C HIS A 342 13.38 2.35 -2.02
N THR A 343 13.52 1.39 -1.09
CA THR A 343 13.79 -0.04 -1.35
C THR A 343 15.00 -0.31 -2.25
N GLY A 344 16.00 0.57 -2.19
CA GLY A 344 17.20 0.47 -3.02
C GLY A 344 18.44 -0.05 -2.30
N GLY A 345 18.31 -0.57 -1.09
CA GLY A 345 19.43 -0.95 -0.23
C GLY A 345 20.37 -1.95 -0.87
N LEU A 346 19.85 -3.08 -1.34
CA LEU A 346 20.66 -4.11 -2.01
C LEU A 346 21.37 -3.56 -3.25
N ARG A 347 20.71 -2.74 -4.05
CA ARG A 347 21.31 -2.17 -5.26
C ARG A 347 22.40 -1.14 -4.94
N THR A 348 22.22 -0.36 -3.87
CA THR A 348 23.13 0.74 -3.49
C THR A 348 24.33 0.24 -2.72
N ALA A 349 24.15 -0.72 -1.81
CA ALA A 349 25.19 -1.25 -0.93
C ALA A 349 25.12 -2.79 -0.87
N PRO A 350 25.36 -3.52 -1.98
CA PRO A 350 25.10 -4.96 -2.07
C PRO A 350 25.85 -5.78 -1.02
N GLN A 351 27.13 -5.54 -0.82
CA GLN A 351 27.96 -6.27 0.14
C GLN A 351 27.54 -6.00 1.60
N GLU A 352 27.20 -4.74 1.92
CA GLU A 352 26.76 -4.38 3.27
C GLU A 352 25.34 -4.90 3.53
N TRP A 353 24.45 -4.87 2.53
CA TRP A 353 23.12 -5.44 2.62
C TRP A 353 23.19 -6.94 2.91
N GLU A 354 23.99 -7.67 2.14
CA GLU A 354 24.24 -9.09 2.35
C GLU A 354 24.76 -9.36 3.77
N ALA A 355 25.84 -8.69 4.19
CA ALA A 355 26.45 -8.92 5.49
C ALA A 355 25.49 -8.64 6.66
N ARG A 356 24.72 -7.54 6.58
CA ARG A 356 23.80 -7.16 7.66
C ARG A 356 22.54 -8.01 7.70
N VAL A 357 21.90 -8.22 6.54
CA VAL A 357 20.64 -8.98 6.48
C VAL A 357 20.89 -10.45 6.78
N VAL A 358 21.93 -11.05 6.17
CA VAL A 358 22.27 -12.44 6.43
C VAL A 358 22.74 -12.63 7.88
N GLY A 359 23.63 -11.78 8.38
CA GLY A 359 24.10 -11.85 9.77
C GLY A 359 22.97 -11.74 10.79
N PHE A 360 22.03 -10.81 10.58
CA PHE A 360 20.84 -10.68 11.41
C PHE A 360 19.94 -11.93 11.38
N LEU A 361 19.72 -12.51 10.19
CA LEU A 361 18.92 -13.72 10.04
C LEU A 361 19.62 -14.95 10.64
N ASP A 362 20.94 -15.10 10.48
CA ASP A 362 21.72 -16.17 11.06
C ASP A 362 21.65 -16.15 12.60
N GLU A 363 21.77 -14.98 13.22
CA GLU A 363 21.64 -14.80 14.66
C GLU A 363 20.23 -15.15 15.15
N ALA A 364 19.20 -14.65 14.47
CA ALA A 364 17.81 -14.82 14.91
C ALA A 364 17.24 -16.22 14.66
N LEU A 365 17.78 -16.97 13.68
CA LEU A 365 17.30 -18.30 13.27
C LEU A 365 18.26 -19.43 13.67
N SER A 366 19.28 -19.16 14.47
CA SER A 366 20.25 -20.16 14.97
C SER A 366 19.63 -21.25 15.85
#